data_a35e29b72aae65bda8c862ce3d89ad91
#
_entry.id   a35e29b72aae65bda8c862ce3d89ad91
#
_cell.length_a   1.000
_cell.length_b   1.000
_cell.length_c   1.000
_cell.angle_alpha   90.00
_cell.angle_beta   90.00
_cell.angle_gamma   90.00
#
_symmetry.space_group_name_H-M   'P 1'
#
loop_
_entity.id
_entity.type
_entity.pdbx_description
1 polymer ?
#
loop_
_entity_poly.entity_id
_entity_poly.type
_entity_poly.pdbx_seq_one_letter_code
_entity_poly.pdbx_strand_id
1 'polypeptide(L)'
;RPQAFSKLGDSGAATADFLMRFDQRTFDLGDYAYLQPTIDYYKGSWVHFGAALHVGLHATAVFLPDLVTEELCLPTEHMLACEFRLHNPSILLIALGTNDESDQFDDRLEKIVAYASENGVIPILITKADRHEGENNRNNNDLRRIAAQYNVPLLDFDQLAATLPNRGLGADNVHLTHYAPFEYTSPEAFQFGYSVFNLATIMMLDEIRAALTQETAVSSFDISTLP
;
A
#
# COMPACT_ATOMS: atom_id res chain seq x y z
N ARG A 1 12.64 -10.16 -2.72
CA ARG A 1 13.58 -9.17 -3.28
C ARG A 1 13.47 -7.87 -2.49
N PRO A 2 14.55 -7.33 -1.93
CA PRO A 2 14.50 -6.08 -1.15
C PRO A 2 13.98 -4.89 -1.97
N GLN A 3 14.14 -4.91 -3.28
CA GLN A 3 13.72 -3.86 -4.22
C GLN A 3 12.33 -4.11 -4.81
N ALA A 4 11.48 -4.89 -4.15
CA ALA A 4 10.13 -5.15 -4.63
C ALA A 4 9.12 -4.93 -3.52
N PHE A 5 7.99 -4.32 -3.87
CA PHE A 5 6.79 -4.30 -3.04
C PHE A 5 5.59 -4.87 -3.82
N SER A 6 4.66 -5.44 -3.08
CA SER A 6 3.36 -5.88 -3.59
C SER A 6 2.24 -5.05 -3.00
N LYS A 7 1.08 -5.11 -3.64
CA LYS A 7 -0.14 -4.42 -3.23
C LYS A 7 -1.22 -5.47 -2.94
N LEU A 8 -1.86 -5.37 -1.78
CA LEU A 8 -3.09 -6.07 -1.44
C LEU A 8 -4.20 -5.03 -1.31
N GLY A 9 -5.24 -5.13 -2.11
CA GLY A 9 -6.28 -4.13 -2.07
C GLY A 9 -7.45 -4.37 -3.01
N ASP A 10 -8.47 -3.55 -2.80
CA ASP A 10 -9.72 -3.52 -3.56
C ASP A 10 -9.64 -2.57 -4.78
N SER A 11 -10.81 -2.09 -5.26
CA SER A 11 -10.90 -1.20 -6.42
C SER A 11 -10.08 0.09 -6.27
N GLY A 12 -9.88 0.58 -5.05
CA GLY A 12 -9.07 1.76 -4.78
C GLY A 12 -7.58 1.55 -5.06
N ALA A 13 -7.09 0.32 -4.96
CA ALA A 13 -5.71 -0.06 -5.27
C ALA A 13 -5.58 -0.80 -6.61
N ALA A 14 -6.64 -1.49 -7.06
CA ALA A 14 -6.70 -2.23 -8.32
C ALA A 14 -7.01 -1.31 -9.52
N THR A 15 -6.30 -0.20 -9.63
CA THR A 15 -6.46 0.81 -10.67
C THR A 15 -5.12 1.32 -11.17
N ALA A 16 -5.08 1.77 -12.43
CA ALA A 16 -3.89 2.39 -13.01
C ALA A 16 -3.53 3.73 -12.35
N ASP A 17 -4.47 4.38 -11.67
CA ASP A 17 -4.25 5.63 -10.96
C ASP A 17 -3.48 5.46 -9.66
N PHE A 18 -3.48 4.25 -9.07
CA PHE A 18 -2.68 3.95 -7.89
C PHE A 18 -1.28 3.43 -8.27
N LEU A 19 -0.28 4.28 -8.16
CA LEU A 19 1.15 4.02 -8.32
C LEU A 19 1.62 3.59 -9.71
N MET A 20 0.80 2.95 -10.56
CA MET A 20 1.26 2.32 -11.82
C MET A 20 1.93 3.29 -12.77
N ARG A 21 1.54 4.57 -12.73
CA ARG A 21 2.05 5.61 -13.62
C ARG A 21 3.56 5.85 -13.46
N PHE A 22 4.14 5.54 -12.30
CA PHE A 22 5.59 5.73 -12.05
C PHE A 22 6.49 4.81 -12.87
N ASP A 23 5.98 3.69 -13.37
CA ASP A 23 6.68 2.83 -14.33
C ASP A 23 6.25 3.07 -15.79
N GLN A 24 5.08 3.69 -16.02
CA GLN A 24 4.45 3.73 -17.35
C GLN A 24 4.56 5.08 -18.06
N ARG A 25 4.72 6.18 -17.35
CA ARG A 25 4.64 7.54 -17.89
C ARG A 25 5.77 8.42 -17.38
N THR A 26 6.01 9.50 -18.11
CA THR A 26 6.77 10.63 -17.59
C THR A 26 5.96 11.30 -16.48
N PHE A 27 6.63 11.72 -15.44
CA PHE A 27 6.06 12.45 -14.31
C PHE A 27 7.03 13.58 -13.91
N ASP A 28 6.51 14.58 -13.24
CA ASP A 28 7.30 15.65 -12.66
C ASP A 28 7.01 15.76 -11.16
N LEU A 29 8.02 15.49 -10.36
CA LEU A 29 7.91 15.49 -8.90
C LEU A 29 7.99 16.91 -8.30
N GLY A 30 8.39 17.94 -9.09
CA GLY A 30 8.59 19.29 -8.57
C GLY A 30 9.51 19.29 -7.33
N ASP A 31 9.02 19.88 -6.24
CA ASP A 31 9.75 19.98 -4.97
C ASP A 31 10.01 18.61 -4.31
N TYR A 32 9.36 17.56 -4.78
CA TYR A 32 9.53 16.18 -4.28
C TYR A 32 10.54 15.37 -5.10
N ALA A 33 11.38 16.01 -5.90
CA ALA A 33 12.41 15.35 -6.73
C ALA A 33 13.39 14.48 -5.92
N TYR A 34 13.52 14.73 -4.61
CA TYR A 34 14.31 13.90 -3.70
C TYR A 34 13.78 12.46 -3.57
N LEU A 35 12.53 12.18 -3.97
CA LEU A 35 11.93 10.83 -3.97
C LEU A 35 12.32 9.99 -5.20
N GLN A 36 12.97 10.58 -6.21
CA GLN A 36 13.38 9.87 -7.42
C GLN A 36 14.20 8.59 -7.12
N PRO A 37 15.17 8.61 -6.19
CA PRO A 37 15.93 7.39 -5.85
C PRO A 37 15.05 6.24 -5.32
N THR A 38 13.96 6.54 -4.63
CA THR A 38 13.00 5.53 -4.16
C THR A 38 12.15 4.97 -5.29
N ILE A 39 11.74 5.83 -6.22
CA ILE A 39 11.03 5.40 -7.42
C ILE A 39 11.91 4.45 -8.25
N ASP A 40 13.16 4.81 -8.45
CA ASP A 40 14.12 3.98 -9.20
C ASP A 40 14.43 2.65 -8.47
N TYR A 41 14.50 2.68 -7.12
CA TYR A 41 14.76 1.51 -6.30
C TYR A 41 13.68 0.44 -6.43
N TYR A 42 12.42 0.84 -6.44
CA TYR A 42 11.28 -0.06 -6.55
C TYR A 42 10.75 -0.23 -7.98
N LYS A 43 11.53 0.14 -8.98
CA LYS A 43 11.15 0.02 -10.39
C LYS A 43 10.65 -1.38 -10.74
N GLY A 44 9.53 -1.44 -11.45
CA GLY A 44 8.82 -2.67 -11.81
C GLY A 44 7.78 -3.11 -10.78
N SER A 45 7.81 -2.59 -9.54
CA SER A 45 6.76 -2.83 -8.55
C SER A 45 5.59 -1.85 -8.68
N TRP A 46 5.82 -0.66 -9.22
CA TRP A 46 4.79 0.36 -9.42
C TRP A 46 3.68 -0.15 -10.34
N VAL A 47 4.05 -0.71 -11.50
CA VAL A 47 3.12 -1.25 -12.51
C VAL A 47 2.61 -2.63 -12.16
N HIS A 48 3.23 -3.32 -11.19
CA HIS A 48 2.88 -4.69 -10.86
C HIS A 48 1.42 -4.80 -10.39
N PHE A 49 0.63 -5.54 -11.17
CA PHE A 49 -0.75 -5.91 -10.87
C PHE A 49 -0.77 -7.41 -10.55
N GLY A 50 -0.56 -7.73 -9.27
CA GLY A 50 -0.38 -9.10 -8.81
C GLY A 50 -1.67 -9.82 -8.43
N ALA A 51 -1.50 -11.03 -7.88
CA ALA A 51 -2.60 -11.90 -7.47
C ALA A 51 -3.43 -11.36 -6.29
N ALA A 52 -2.95 -10.31 -5.61
CA ALA A 52 -3.59 -9.75 -4.42
C ALA A 52 -4.35 -8.43 -4.67
N LEU A 53 -4.62 -8.07 -5.92
CA LEU A 53 -5.42 -6.91 -6.31
C LEU A 53 -6.72 -7.36 -6.99
N HIS A 54 -7.87 -7.12 -6.35
CA HIS A 54 -9.18 -7.47 -6.90
C HIS A 54 -10.22 -6.41 -6.60
N VAL A 55 -11.00 -6.01 -7.62
CA VAL A 55 -12.15 -5.13 -7.40
C VAL A 55 -13.14 -5.80 -6.46
N GLY A 56 -13.61 -5.07 -5.45
CA GLY A 56 -14.56 -5.60 -4.46
C GLY A 56 -13.94 -6.54 -3.43
N LEU A 57 -12.61 -6.58 -3.29
CA LEU A 57 -11.94 -7.46 -2.35
C LEU A 57 -12.33 -7.13 -0.90
N HIS A 58 -12.66 -8.19 -0.16
CA HIS A 58 -12.87 -8.17 1.30
C HIS A 58 -11.72 -8.88 2.00
N ALA A 59 -11.37 -8.45 3.20
CA ALA A 59 -10.32 -9.09 4.00
C ALA A 59 -10.62 -10.57 4.27
N THR A 60 -11.89 -10.95 4.36
CA THR A 60 -12.34 -12.35 4.54
C THR A 60 -11.97 -13.26 3.36
N ALA A 61 -11.77 -12.69 2.17
CA ALA A 61 -11.50 -13.43 0.94
C ALA A 61 -10.01 -13.72 0.73
N VAL A 62 -9.12 -13.00 1.40
CA VAL A 62 -7.66 -13.02 1.14
C VAL A 62 -7.04 -14.41 1.25
N PHE A 63 -7.56 -15.26 2.15
CA PHE A 63 -7.06 -16.62 2.37
C PHE A 63 -7.92 -17.71 1.71
N LEU A 64 -8.86 -17.34 0.83
CA LEU A 64 -9.67 -18.31 0.08
C LEU A 64 -8.98 -18.70 -1.23
N PRO A 65 -8.62 -19.98 -1.43
CA PRO A 65 -7.93 -20.43 -2.65
C PRO A 65 -8.76 -20.26 -3.92
N ASP A 66 -10.08 -20.38 -3.81
CA ASP A 66 -11.00 -20.35 -4.97
C ASP A 66 -11.16 -18.94 -5.59
N LEU A 67 -10.55 -17.92 -5.00
CA LEU A 67 -10.64 -16.52 -5.47
C LEU A 67 -9.35 -16.04 -6.16
N VAL A 68 -8.42 -16.93 -6.39
CA VAL A 68 -7.19 -16.62 -7.12
C VAL A 68 -7.33 -16.86 -8.62
N THR A 69 -6.49 -16.21 -9.40
CA THR A 69 -6.42 -16.41 -10.85
C THR A 69 -5.78 -17.78 -11.15
N GLU A 70 -6.54 -18.74 -11.64
CA GLU A 70 -6.08 -20.10 -11.96
C GLU A 70 -4.87 -20.14 -12.93
N GLU A 71 -4.73 -19.11 -13.76
CA GLU A 71 -3.61 -18.99 -14.71
C GLU A 71 -2.27 -18.65 -14.02
N LEU A 72 -2.30 -18.02 -12.87
CA LEU A 72 -1.12 -17.53 -12.16
C LEU A 72 -0.79 -18.33 -10.90
N CYS A 73 -1.82 -18.80 -10.21
CA CYS A 73 -1.71 -19.39 -8.88
C CYS A 73 -1.88 -20.90 -8.91
N LEU A 74 -1.24 -21.59 -7.96
CA LEU A 74 -1.45 -23.02 -7.79
C LEU A 74 -2.83 -23.28 -7.14
N PRO A 75 -3.48 -24.43 -7.41
CA PRO A 75 -4.86 -24.68 -6.95
C PRO A 75 -5.08 -24.61 -5.44
N THR A 76 -4.03 -24.73 -4.64
CA THR A 76 -4.10 -24.69 -3.17
C THR A 76 -3.60 -23.38 -2.59
N GLU A 77 -3.15 -22.46 -3.43
CA GLU A 77 -2.66 -21.17 -2.96
C GLU A 77 -3.82 -20.21 -2.72
N HIS A 78 -3.75 -19.47 -1.63
CA HIS A 78 -4.50 -18.22 -1.48
C HIS A 78 -3.71 -17.06 -2.09
N MET A 79 -4.33 -15.91 -2.27
CA MET A 79 -3.75 -14.79 -3.04
C MET A 79 -2.41 -14.28 -2.50
N LEU A 80 -2.20 -14.24 -1.19
CA LEU A 80 -0.90 -13.81 -0.62
C LEU A 80 0.20 -14.86 -0.85
N ALA A 81 -0.11 -16.15 -0.74
CA ALA A 81 0.87 -17.20 -1.02
C ALA A 81 1.32 -17.14 -2.49
N CYS A 82 0.35 -17.01 -3.39
CA CYS A 82 0.59 -16.84 -4.82
C CYS A 82 1.42 -15.59 -5.10
N GLU A 83 1.02 -14.43 -4.57
CA GLU A 83 1.71 -13.16 -4.75
C GLU A 83 3.15 -13.22 -4.25
N PHE A 84 3.38 -13.76 -3.05
CA PHE A 84 4.72 -13.87 -2.47
C PHE A 84 5.62 -14.82 -3.26
N ARG A 85 5.07 -15.91 -3.79
CA ARG A 85 5.81 -16.83 -4.66
C ARG A 85 6.21 -16.17 -5.99
N LEU A 86 5.28 -15.43 -6.61
CA LEU A 86 5.48 -14.84 -7.94
C LEU A 86 6.38 -13.59 -7.90
N HIS A 87 6.12 -12.69 -6.97
CA HIS A 87 6.79 -11.40 -6.92
C HIS A 87 7.92 -11.33 -5.90
N ASN A 88 7.88 -12.14 -4.84
CA ASN A 88 8.86 -12.17 -3.76
C ASN A 88 9.15 -10.77 -3.18
N PRO A 89 8.14 -10.06 -2.69
CA PRO A 89 8.27 -8.69 -2.20
C PRO A 89 8.95 -8.64 -0.84
N SER A 90 9.56 -7.50 -0.49
CA SER A 90 9.99 -7.18 0.86
C SER A 90 8.94 -6.36 1.64
N ILE A 91 8.01 -5.75 0.93
CA ILE A 91 6.95 -4.90 1.48
C ILE A 91 5.61 -5.30 0.88
N LEU A 92 4.55 -5.28 1.69
CA LEU A 92 3.16 -5.42 1.28
C LEU A 92 2.37 -4.17 1.66
N LEU A 93 1.92 -3.40 0.68
CA LEU A 93 0.97 -2.30 0.88
C LEU A 93 -0.43 -2.88 1.04
N ILE A 94 -1.10 -2.64 2.16
CA ILE A 94 -2.43 -3.18 2.48
C ILE A 94 -3.45 -2.05 2.48
N ALA A 95 -4.25 -1.97 1.42
CA ALA A 95 -5.30 -0.98 1.20
C ALA A 95 -6.67 -1.69 1.11
N LEU A 96 -7.22 -2.06 2.25
CA LEU A 96 -8.49 -2.77 2.44
C LEU A 96 -9.41 -2.03 3.40
N GLY A 97 -10.67 -2.43 3.42
CA GLY A 97 -11.65 -1.95 4.39
C GLY A 97 -12.87 -1.26 3.77
N THR A 98 -12.83 -0.87 2.50
CA THR A 98 -13.98 -0.25 1.82
C THR A 98 -15.15 -1.22 1.69
N ASN A 99 -14.86 -2.47 1.32
CA ASN A 99 -15.88 -3.50 1.12
C ASN A 99 -16.14 -4.37 2.37
N ASP A 100 -15.46 -4.07 3.48
CA ASP A 100 -15.55 -4.85 4.73
C ASP A 100 -16.61 -4.26 5.67
N GLU A 101 -17.85 -4.68 5.51
CA GLU A 101 -18.97 -4.25 6.35
C GLU A 101 -19.13 -5.13 7.61
N SER A 102 -18.48 -6.28 7.66
CA SER A 102 -18.62 -7.26 8.75
C SER A 102 -17.80 -6.90 9.98
N ASP A 103 -18.22 -7.41 11.14
CA ASP A 103 -17.49 -7.31 12.41
C ASP A 103 -16.22 -8.18 12.47
N GLN A 104 -15.86 -8.83 11.35
CA GLN A 104 -14.69 -9.70 11.26
C GLN A 104 -13.49 -9.02 10.57
N PHE A 105 -13.58 -7.76 10.21
CA PHE A 105 -12.51 -7.06 9.49
C PHE A 105 -11.21 -7.09 10.29
N ASP A 106 -11.24 -6.75 11.56
CA ASP A 106 -10.07 -6.73 12.44
C ASP A 106 -9.41 -8.10 12.57
N ASP A 107 -10.15 -9.16 12.85
CA ASP A 107 -9.64 -10.54 12.94
C ASP A 107 -8.95 -10.99 11.65
N ARG A 108 -9.47 -10.57 10.48
CA ARG A 108 -8.92 -10.90 9.18
C ARG A 108 -7.67 -10.09 8.87
N LEU A 109 -7.69 -8.81 9.21
CA LEU A 109 -6.55 -7.92 9.05
C LEU A 109 -5.37 -8.36 9.91
N GLU A 110 -5.60 -8.77 11.16
CA GLU A 110 -4.56 -9.34 12.04
C GLU A 110 -3.90 -10.57 11.42
N LYS A 111 -4.68 -11.47 10.81
CA LYS A 111 -4.14 -12.65 10.10
C LYS A 111 -3.30 -12.26 8.88
N ILE A 112 -3.71 -11.23 8.13
CA ILE A 112 -2.96 -10.72 6.98
C ILE A 112 -1.61 -10.16 7.43
N VAL A 113 -1.60 -9.34 8.48
CA VAL A 113 -0.38 -8.75 9.07
C VAL A 113 0.55 -9.84 9.60
N ALA A 114 0.02 -10.80 10.35
CA ALA A 114 0.79 -11.94 10.88
C ALA A 114 1.43 -12.76 9.74
N TYR A 115 0.63 -13.12 8.73
CA TYR A 115 1.10 -13.89 7.58
C TYR A 115 2.23 -13.17 6.83
N ALA A 116 2.09 -11.88 6.55
CA ALA A 116 3.14 -11.10 5.89
C ALA A 116 4.43 -11.10 6.73
N SER A 117 4.32 -10.79 8.02
CA SER A 117 5.47 -10.73 8.95
C SER A 117 6.18 -12.08 9.10
N GLU A 118 5.43 -13.19 9.23
CA GLU A 118 5.96 -14.55 9.32
C GLU A 118 6.71 -14.99 8.06
N ASN A 119 6.34 -14.42 6.90
CA ASN A 119 7.03 -14.64 5.64
C ASN A 119 8.15 -13.63 5.35
N GLY A 120 8.53 -12.80 6.33
CA GLY A 120 9.61 -11.82 6.18
C GLY A 120 9.26 -10.64 5.28
N VAL A 121 7.98 -10.34 5.10
CA VAL A 121 7.45 -9.23 4.33
C VAL A 121 6.93 -8.16 5.29
N ILE A 122 7.36 -6.93 5.15
CA ILE A 122 6.93 -5.79 5.98
C ILE A 122 5.52 -5.36 5.54
N PRO A 123 4.46 -5.57 6.36
CA PRO A 123 3.14 -5.05 6.04
C PRO A 123 3.07 -3.56 6.35
N ILE A 124 2.56 -2.76 5.42
CA ILE A 124 2.22 -1.36 5.63
C ILE A 124 0.70 -1.25 5.57
N LEU A 125 0.08 -0.89 6.69
CA LEU A 125 -1.35 -0.65 6.73
C LEU A 125 -1.67 0.75 6.21
N ILE A 126 -2.74 0.86 5.41
CA ILE A 126 -3.16 2.13 4.81
C ILE A 126 -4.63 2.36 5.16
N THR A 127 -4.93 3.48 5.84
CA THR A 127 -6.31 3.89 6.09
C THR A 127 -6.95 4.46 4.81
N LYS A 128 -8.26 4.36 4.71
CA LYS A 128 -9.04 4.77 3.53
C LYS A 128 -9.73 6.12 3.70
N ALA A 129 -10.00 6.82 2.59
CA ALA A 129 -10.67 8.11 2.61
C ALA A 129 -12.19 8.01 2.79
N ASP A 130 -12.80 6.96 2.25
CA ASP A 130 -14.25 6.78 2.29
C ASP A 130 -14.78 6.43 3.69
N ARG A 131 -16.10 6.46 3.82
CA ARG A 131 -16.84 6.11 5.03
C ARG A 131 -17.95 5.11 4.69
N HIS A 132 -17.63 4.16 3.81
CA HIS A 132 -18.64 3.22 3.28
C HIS A 132 -19.25 2.35 4.39
N GLU A 133 -18.44 1.97 5.40
CA GLU A 133 -18.92 1.25 6.60
C GLU A 133 -19.73 2.13 7.58
N GLY A 134 -19.81 3.43 7.34
CA GLY A 134 -20.55 4.39 8.17
C GLY A 134 -19.67 5.42 8.88
N GLU A 135 -20.30 6.37 9.58
CA GLU A 135 -19.65 7.52 10.19
C GLU A 135 -18.71 7.19 11.37
N ASN A 136 -18.87 6.02 11.98
CA ASN A 136 -18.04 5.58 13.12
C ASN A 136 -16.58 5.30 12.73
N ASN A 137 -16.26 5.26 11.42
CA ASN A 137 -14.92 5.07 10.90
C ASN A 137 -14.21 3.81 11.46
N ARG A 138 -14.99 2.74 11.72
CA ARG A 138 -14.55 1.53 12.42
C ARG A 138 -13.33 0.91 11.76
N ASN A 139 -13.35 0.69 10.44
CA ASN A 139 -12.29 -0.02 9.74
C ASN A 139 -10.96 0.75 9.78
N ASN A 140 -10.99 2.09 9.68
CA ASN A 140 -9.79 2.89 9.87
C ASN A 140 -9.27 2.85 11.32
N ASN A 141 -10.18 2.79 12.31
CA ASN A 141 -9.78 2.67 13.71
C ASN A 141 -9.14 1.30 13.99
N ASP A 142 -9.62 0.22 13.35
CA ASP A 142 -9.02 -1.11 13.42
C ASP A 142 -7.64 -1.13 12.75
N LEU A 143 -7.48 -0.49 11.57
CA LEU A 143 -6.17 -0.34 10.92
C LEU A 143 -5.16 0.35 11.83
N ARG A 144 -5.55 1.44 12.51
CA ARG A 144 -4.66 2.16 13.47
C ARG A 144 -4.32 1.30 14.68
N ARG A 145 -5.33 0.65 15.26
CA ARG A 145 -5.14 -0.23 16.42
C ARG A 145 -4.19 -1.38 16.11
N ILE A 146 -4.41 -2.05 14.98
CA ILE A 146 -3.61 -3.21 14.56
C ILE A 146 -2.17 -2.76 14.19
N ALA A 147 -2.00 -1.63 13.50
CA ALA A 147 -0.68 -1.10 13.24
C ALA A 147 0.13 -0.87 14.52
N ALA A 148 -0.50 -0.28 15.53
CA ALA A 148 0.12 -0.07 16.84
C ALA A 148 0.38 -1.39 17.59
N GLN A 149 -0.55 -2.34 17.56
CA GLN A 149 -0.46 -3.63 18.24
C GLN A 149 0.69 -4.48 17.69
N TYR A 150 0.84 -4.52 16.38
CA TYR A 150 1.88 -5.31 15.70
C TYR A 150 3.17 -4.54 15.45
N ASN A 151 3.22 -3.27 15.84
CA ASN A 151 4.34 -2.35 15.60
C ASN A 151 4.77 -2.34 14.11
N VAL A 152 3.79 -2.20 13.22
CA VAL A 152 4.00 -2.12 11.76
C VAL A 152 3.69 -0.71 11.25
N PRO A 153 4.30 -0.28 10.14
CA PRO A 153 4.05 1.04 9.57
C PRO A 153 2.59 1.27 9.21
N LEU A 154 2.12 2.49 9.44
CA LEU A 154 0.78 2.96 9.08
C LEU A 154 0.87 4.22 8.20
N LEU A 155 0.32 4.16 7.01
CA LEU A 155 0.00 5.35 6.22
C LEU A 155 -1.43 5.79 6.57
N ASP A 156 -1.56 6.80 7.43
CA ASP A 156 -2.87 7.32 7.83
C ASP A 156 -3.44 8.27 6.77
N PHE A 157 -3.84 7.69 5.65
CA PHE A 157 -4.41 8.44 4.53
C PHE A 157 -5.77 9.08 4.87
N ASP A 158 -6.52 8.52 5.82
CA ASP A 158 -7.77 9.10 6.33
C ASP A 158 -7.56 10.54 6.85
N GLN A 159 -6.46 10.79 7.56
CA GLN A 159 -6.12 12.14 8.04
C GLN A 159 -5.73 13.07 6.89
N LEU A 160 -4.94 12.60 5.93
CA LEU A 160 -4.59 13.37 4.74
C LEU A 160 -5.83 13.69 3.90
N ALA A 161 -6.69 12.72 3.68
CA ALA A 161 -7.94 12.89 2.96
C ALA A 161 -8.85 13.96 3.59
N ALA A 162 -8.85 14.09 4.91
CA ALA A 162 -9.63 15.13 5.61
C ALA A 162 -9.23 16.57 5.22
N THR A 163 -8.04 16.77 4.66
CA THR A 163 -7.57 18.09 4.20
C THR A 163 -7.98 18.40 2.75
N LEU A 164 -8.52 17.42 2.02
CA LEU A 164 -8.85 17.53 0.61
C LEU A 164 -10.33 17.88 0.40
N PRO A 165 -10.67 18.56 -0.72
CA PRO A 165 -12.06 18.73 -1.13
C PRO A 165 -12.77 17.40 -1.22
N ASN A 166 -13.94 17.26 -0.61
CA ASN A 166 -14.68 16.00 -0.49
C ASN A 166 -13.80 14.80 -0.10
N ARG A 167 -12.80 15.01 0.76
CA ARG A 167 -11.83 13.98 1.18
C ARG A 167 -11.05 13.35 0.01
N GLY A 168 -10.93 14.06 -1.10
CA GLY A 168 -10.32 13.54 -2.32
C GLY A 168 -11.18 12.52 -3.07
N LEU A 169 -12.45 12.34 -2.68
CA LEU A 169 -13.38 11.37 -3.27
C LEU A 169 -14.14 11.97 -4.45
N GLY A 170 -14.47 11.11 -5.40
CA GLY A 170 -15.34 11.40 -6.53
C GLY A 170 -16.82 11.50 -6.13
N ALA A 171 -17.69 11.60 -7.14
CA ALA A 171 -19.13 11.75 -6.94
C ALA A 171 -19.81 10.53 -6.29
N ASP A 172 -19.17 9.36 -6.34
CA ASP A 172 -19.64 8.13 -5.71
C ASP A 172 -19.29 8.03 -4.21
N ASN A 173 -18.49 8.96 -3.68
CA ASN A 173 -17.99 9.00 -2.31
C ASN A 173 -17.21 7.74 -1.88
N VAL A 174 -16.67 6.98 -2.82
CA VAL A 174 -15.90 5.76 -2.61
C VAL A 174 -14.53 5.87 -3.26
N HIS A 175 -14.50 6.13 -4.57
CA HIS A 175 -13.25 6.16 -5.31
C HIS A 175 -12.59 7.54 -5.27
N LEU A 176 -11.27 7.55 -5.22
CA LEU A 176 -10.49 8.78 -5.23
C LEU A 176 -10.54 9.47 -6.59
N THR A 177 -10.49 10.80 -6.57
CA THR A 177 -10.33 11.63 -7.77
C THR A 177 -8.92 11.52 -8.33
N HIS A 178 -8.78 11.61 -9.65
CA HIS A 178 -7.48 11.61 -10.33
C HIS A 178 -7.17 12.93 -11.01
N TYR A 179 -5.89 13.30 -11.04
CA TYR A 179 -5.36 14.44 -11.76
C TYR A 179 -4.71 13.96 -13.07
N ALA A 180 -5.25 14.40 -14.21
CA ALA A 180 -4.79 13.90 -15.50
C ALA A 180 -3.33 14.28 -15.85
N PRO A 181 -2.85 15.51 -15.59
CA PRO A 181 -1.42 15.78 -15.60
C PRO A 181 -0.74 15.02 -14.48
N PHE A 182 0.27 14.21 -14.81
CA PHE A 182 0.98 13.42 -13.79
C PHE A 182 2.21 14.19 -13.32
N GLU A 183 1.96 15.22 -12.51
CA GLU A 183 2.98 16.15 -12.01
C GLU A 183 2.59 16.68 -10.61
N TYR A 184 3.57 17.17 -9.87
CA TYR A 184 3.45 17.71 -8.51
C TYR A 184 4.00 19.14 -8.40
N THR A 185 4.07 19.85 -9.54
CA THR A 185 4.53 21.24 -9.64
C THR A 185 3.41 22.26 -9.44
N SER A 186 2.17 21.84 -9.74
CA SER A 186 0.97 22.68 -9.59
C SER A 186 0.28 22.46 -8.25
N PRO A 187 -0.14 23.54 -7.54
CA PRO A 187 -1.00 23.40 -6.36
C PRO A 187 -2.31 22.66 -6.63
N GLU A 188 -2.78 22.65 -7.87
CA GLU A 188 -3.99 21.93 -8.27
C GLU A 188 -3.84 20.42 -8.10
N ALA A 189 -2.67 19.84 -8.34
CA ALA A 189 -2.41 18.42 -8.16
C ALA A 189 -2.81 17.94 -6.74
N PHE A 190 -2.61 18.79 -5.73
CA PHE A 190 -2.88 18.48 -4.33
C PHE A 190 -4.37 18.65 -3.93
N GLN A 191 -5.27 18.84 -4.88
CA GLN A 191 -6.71 18.81 -4.67
C GLN A 191 -7.31 17.44 -5.01
N PHE A 192 -6.53 16.53 -5.58
CA PHE A 192 -7.00 15.21 -6.06
C PHE A 192 -6.51 14.07 -5.18
N GLY A 193 -7.42 13.15 -4.89
CA GLY A 193 -7.18 12.05 -3.96
C GLY A 193 -6.00 11.17 -4.36
N TYR A 194 -5.93 10.67 -5.62
CA TYR A 194 -4.82 9.83 -6.06
C TYR A 194 -3.47 10.55 -6.11
N SER A 195 -3.44 11.86 -6.39
CA SER A 195 -2.17 12.60 -6.35
C SER A 195 -1.57 12.59 -4.97
N VAL A 196 -2.36 12.94 -3.94
CA VAL A 196 -1.89 12.96 -2.55
C VAL A 196 -1.62 11.54 -2.05
N PHE A 197 -2.46 10.56 -2.40
CA PHE A 197 -2.30 9.17 -2.00
C PHE A 197 -0.99 8.57 -2.54
N ASN A 198 -0.72 8.75 -3.83
CA ASN A 198 0.50 8.29 -4.47
C ASN A 198 1.75 8.92 -3.84
N LEU A 199 1.75 10.24 -3.68
CA LEU A 199 2.88 10.95 -3.09
C LEU A 199 3.16 10.48 -1.66
N ALA A 200 2.12 10.41 -0.82
CA ALA A 200 2.26 9.94 0.56
C ALA A 200 2.76 8.49 0.64
N THR A 201 2.34 7.63 -0.30
CA THR A 201 2.83 6.25 -0.39
C THR A 201 4.32 6.19 -0.76
N ILE A 202 4.78 7.03 -1.71
CA ILE A 202 6.21 7.08 -2.05
C ILE A 202 7.03 7.60 -0.86
N MET A 203 6.55 8.63 -0.17
CA MET A 203 7.22 9.16 1.02
C MET A 203 7.34 8.09 2.13
N MET A 204 6.30 7.30 2.38
CA MET A 204 6.34 6.18 3.31
C MET A 204 7.37 5.13 2.89
N LEU A 205 7.41 4.77 1.60
CA LEU A 205 8.40 3.84 1.07
C LEU A 205 9.82 4.39 1.15
N ASP A 206 10.02 5.69 1.00
CA ASP A 206 11.32 6.35 1.15
C ASP A 206 11.85 6.27 2.58
N GLU A 207 11.01 6.57 3.56
CA GLU A 207 11.34 6.45 4.99
C GLU A 207 11.71 5.02 5.37
N ILE A 208 10.94 4.03 4.93
CA ILE A 208 11.24 2.62 5.20
C ILE A 208 12.54 2.21 4.53
N ARG A 209 12.76 2.59 3.26
CA ARG A 209 14.01 2.32 2.54
C ARG A 209 15.21 2.93 3.27
N ALA A 210 15.09 4.16 3.76
CA ALA A 210 16.14 4.84 4.50
C ALA A 210 16.45 4.13 5.82
N ALA A 211 15.43 3.73 6.59
CA ALA A 211 15.59 3.01 7.84
C ALA A 211 16.31 1.65 7.64
N LEU A 212 15.88 0.86 6.66
CA LEU A 212 16.48 -0.44 6.35
C LEU A 212 17.94 -0.32 5.86
N THR A 213 18.26 0.77 5.15
CA THR A 213 19.64 1.02 4.65
C THR A 213 20.55 1.45 5.78
N GLN A 214 20.07 2.22 6.75
CA GLN A 214 20.87 2.64 7.93
C GLN A 214 21.15 1.45 8.85
N GLU A 215 20.19 0.55 9.08
CA GLU A 215 20.41 -0.67 9.88
C GLU A 215 21.46 -1.59 9.25
N THR A 216 21.47 -1.75 7.93
CA THR A 216 22.49 -2.54 7.22
C THR A 216 23.88 -1.91 7.32
N ALA A 217 24.00 -0.58 7.34
CA ALA A 217 25.26 0.12 7.52
C ALA A 217 25.83 -0.06 8.94
N VAL A 218 24.97 -0.07 9.96
CA VAL A 218 25.39 -0.31 11.37
C VAL A 218 25.78 -1.77 11.58
N SER A 219 25.11 -2.73 10.98
CA SER A 219 25.43 -4.16 11.10
C SER A 219 26.73 -4.57 10.38
N SER A 220 27.24 -3.74 9.49
CA SER A 220 28.52 -3.95 8.80
C SER A 220 29.73 -3.34 9.54
N PHE A 221 29.53 -2.81 10.75
CA PHE A 221 30.65 -2.30 11.57
C PHE A 221 31.47 -3.49 12.09
N ASP A 222 32.64 -3.67 11.49
CA ASP A 222 33.55 -4.77 11.81
C ASP A 222 34.17 -4.57 13.21
N ILE A 223 33.75 -5.41 14.15
CA ILE A 223 34.25 -5.43 15.53
C ILE A 223 35.76 -5.78 15.60
N SER A 224 36.36 -6.29 14.52
CA SER A 224 37.79 -6.67 14.46
C SER A 224 38.75 -5.47 14.48
N THR A 225 38.25 -4.23 14.40
CA THR A 225 39.07 -3.00 14.40
C THR A 225 39.13 -2.28 15.75
N LEU A 226 38.57 -2.86 16.80
CA LEU A 226 38.72 -2.30 18.17
C LEU A 226 40.09 -2.68 18.74
N PRO A 227 40.82 -1.71 19.29
CA PRO A 227 42.17 -1.93 19.83
C PRO A 227 42.19 -2.80 21.09
#